data_31cb0b87fd305aaa8973f2391b0dd9c0
#
_entry.id   31cb0b87fd305aaa8973f2391b0dd9c0
#
_cell.length_a   1.000
_cell.length_b   1.000
_cell.length_c   1.000
_cell.angle_alpha   90.00
_cell.angle_beta   90.00
_cell.angle_gamma   90.00
#
_symmetry.space_group_name_H-M   'P 1'
#
loop_
_entity.id
_entity.type
_entity.pdbx_description
1 polymer ?
#
loop_
_entity_poly.entity_id
_entity_poly.type
_entity_poly.pdbx_seq_one_letter_code
_entity_poly.pdbx_strand_id
1 'polypeptide(L)'
;MPAVSVRHLAKSYGDKQAVRDVSFEVEKGDVFALLGPNGAGKTTTIEILEGFRDRSGGEVETLGVDPAERSTQRWLRTRMGVVLQELAVEPYYSVRQVLTRNAGYYPSPRPVPEVIELIGLKEKADDRVKTLSGGQQRRLDVGLGIVGNPELLFLDEPTTGLDPSGRRDTWDLIRQLTSLGTTVMLTTHYMDEVEALANRVAVLNNAEIVAAGTPTSIGGRDSSEVTIRFLLPDGATVSDLPVTVHSLEQGLVEIRTRDELRLLHELTGWALEHDYALTGLSVVRLTLEDVYLHLTRDADEPIERSAK
;
A
#
# COMPACT_ATOMS: atom_id res chain seq x y z
N MET A 1 1.44 22.54 -0.92
CA MET A 1 2.57 21.92 -1.63
C MET A 1 2.61 20.47 -1.21
N PRO A 2 2.70 19.51 -2.14
CA PRO A 2 2.83 18.11 -1.81
C PRO A 2 4.09 17.84 -0.97
N ALA A 3 4.10 16.72 -0.24
CA ALA A 3 5.29 16.26 0.49
C ALA A 3 6.33 15.67 -0.47
N VAL A 4 5.85 15.02 -1.55
CA VAL A 4 6.70 14.49 -2.64
C VAL A 4 6.06 14.84 -3.97
N SER A 5 6.87 15.31 -4.93
CA SER A 5 6.47 15.52 -6.32
C SER A 5 7.47 14.84 -7.24
N VAL A 6 6.98 14.01 -8.13
CA VAL A 6 7.79 13.23 -9.09
C VAL A 6 7.23 13.46 -10.49
N ARG A 7 8.08 13.88 -11.42
CA ARG A 7 7.72 14.12 -12.81
C ARG A 7 8.71 13.46 -13.74
N HIS A 8 8.20 12.57 -14.57
CA HIS A 8 8.96 11.86 -15.61
C HIS A 8 10.23 11.19 -15.09
N LEU A 9 10.19 10.65 -13.85
CA LEU A 9 11.35 10.03 -13.22
C LEU A 9 11.80 8.82 -14.03
N ALA A 10 13.10 8.81 -14.35
CA ALA A 10 13.75 7.71 -15.03
C ALA A 10 15.03 7.29 -14.32
N LYS A 11 15.29 5.96 -14.29
CA LYS A 11 16.53 5.39 -13.79
C LYS A 11 16.95 4.19 -14.62
N SER A 12 18.18 4.24 -15.13
CA SER A 12 18.79 3.13 -15.87
C SER A 12 20.10 2.68 -15.21
N TYR A 13 20.39 1.38 -15.32
CA TYR A 13 21.63 0.73 -14.94
C TYR A 13 22.17 -0.01 -16.17
N GLY A 14 23.08 0.62 -16.90
CA GLY A 14 23.45 0.14 -18.22
C GLY A 14 22.22 0.07 -19.13
N ASP A 15 21.96 -1.10 -19.71
CA ASP A 15 20.82 -1.32 -20.60
C ASP A 15 19.48 -1.58 -19.87
N LYS A 16 19.53 -1.83 -18.54
CA LYS A 16 18.33 -2.11 -17.76
C LYS A 16 17.69 -0.81 -17.28
N GLN A 17 16.46 -0.54 -17.71
CA GLN A 17 15.62 0.53 -17.18
C GLN A 17 14.91 0.03 -15.92
N ALA A 18 15.28 0.56 -14.76
CA ALA A 18 14.69 0.22 -13.47
C ALA A 18 13.46 1.09 -13.12
N VAL A 19 13.41 2.31 -13.66
CA VAL A 19 12.28 3.22 -13.57
C VAL A 19 12.16 3.94 -14.91
N ARG A 20 10.94 4.03 -15.47
CA ARG A 20 10.64 4.61 -16.77
C ARG A 20 9.44 5.53 -16.66
N ASP A 21 9.66 6.82 -16.87
CA ASP A 21 8.61 7.84 -16.95
C ASP A 21 7.58 7.82 -15.80
N VAL A 22 8.06 7.67 -14.57
CA VAL A 22 7.20 7.60 -13.37
C VAL A 22 6.85 9.02 -12.91
N SER A 23 5.55 9.30 -12.74
CA SER A 23 5.04 10.59 -12.27
C SER A 23 3.93 10.39 -11.25
N PHE A 24 4.05 11.03 -10.06
CA PHE A 24 3.04 11.04 -9.00
C PHE A 24 3.30 12.15 -7.99
N GLU A 25 2.31 12.40 -7.14
CA GLU A 25 2.40 13.34 -6.02
C GLU A 25 1.89 12.69 -4.73
N VAL A 26 2.54 13.05 -3.61
CA VAL A 26 2.15 12.62 -2.26
C VAL A 26 1.76 13.86 -1.47
N GLU A 27 0.52 13.94 -1.03
CA GLU A 27 0.04 15.06 -0.22
C GLU A 27 0.53 14.95 1.22
N LYS A 28 0.67 16.11 1.89
CA LYS A 28 1.07 16.13 3.31
C LYS A 28 0.01 15.50 4.19
N GLY A 29 0.44 14.63 5.09
CA GLY A 29 -0.43 13.91 6.01
C GLY A 29 -1.11 12.68 5.42
N ASP A 30 -0.89 12.37 4.13
CA ASP A 30 -1.41 11.17 3.49
C ASP A 30 -0.52 9.95 3.72
N VAL A 31 -1.13 8.79 3.58
CA VAL A 31 -0.45 7.52 3.33
C VAL A 31 -0.52 7.23 1.84
N PHE A 32 0.62 7.24 1.17
CA PHE A 32 0.76 6.89 -0.23
C PHE A 32 1.41 5.51 -0.38
N ALA A 33 0.76 4.60 -1.09
CA ALA A 33 1.28 3.27 -1.35
C ALA A 33 1.83 3.14 -2.78
N LEU A 34 3.05 2.63 -2.91
CA LEU A 34 3.61 2.20 -4.18
C LEU A 34 3.53 0.68 -4.26
N LEU A 35 2.50 0.18 -4.95
CA LEU A 35 2.18 -1.23 -5.10
C LEU A 35 2.86 -1.81 -6.34
N GLY A 36 3.38 -3.02 -6.28
CA GLY A 36 3.93 -3.69 -7.46
C GLY A 36 4.71 -4.96 -7.12
N PRO A 37 5.03 -5.80 -8.12
CA PRO A 37 5.79 -7.01 -7.92
C PRO A 37 7.25 -6.70 -7.56
N ASN A 38 7.99 -7.72 -7.14
CA ASN A 38 9.43 -7.60 -6.92
C ASN A 38 10.15 -7.28 -8.23
N GLY A 39 11.05 -6.30 -8.17
CA GLY A 39 11.79 -5.84 -9.35
C GLY A 39 11.06 -4.79 -10.21
N ALA A 40 9.85 -4.38 -9.88
CA ALA A 40 9.10 -3.35 -10.61
C ALA A 40 9.72 -1.94 -10.53
N GLY A 41 10.69 -1.70 -9.63
CA GLY A 41 11.35 -0.40 -9.46
C GLY A 41 10.96 0.35 -8.18
N LYS A 42 10.16 -0.25 -7.28
CA LYS A 42 9.69 0.37 -6.02
C LYS A 42 10.84 0.91 -5.16
N THR A 43 11.76 0.02 -4.74
CA THR A 43 12.92 0.38 -3.91
C THR A 43 13.80 1.41 -4.59
N THR A 44 14.05 1.26 -5.92
CA THR A 44 14.82 2.26 -6.68
C THR A 44 14.16 3.64 -6.66
N THR A 45 12.84 3.70 -6.78
CA THR A 45 12.08 4.95 -6.71
C THR A 45 12.24 5.57 -5.31
N ILE A 46 12.01 4.80 -4.25
CA ILE A 46 12.16 5.27 -2.85
C ILE A 46 13.57 5.79 -2.59
N GLU A 47 14.61 5.05 -2.94
CA GLU A 47 16.02 5.44 -2.74
C GLU A 47 16.39 6.76 -3.45
N ILE A 48 15.75 7.06 -4.59
CA ILE A 48 15.92 8.34 -5.28
C ILE A 48 15.23 9.47 -4.50
N LEU A 49 14.03 9.25 -3.98
CA LEU A 49 13.29 10.23 -3.18
C LEU A 49 14.00 10.55 -1.85
N GLU A 50 14.70 9.57 -1.29
CA GLU A 50 15.51 9.70 -0.07
C GLU A 50 16.86 10.39 -0.32
N GLY A 51 17.26 10.53 -1.59
CA GLY A 51 18.57 11.07 -1.98
C GLY A 51 19.73 10.11 -1.76
N PHE A 52 19.46 8.80 -1.63
CA PHE A 52 20.50 7.74 -1.58
C PHE A 52 20.95 7.31 -2.98
N ARG A 53 20.17 7.64 -4.00
CA ARG A 53 20.43 7.22 -5.37
C ARG A 53 20.17 8.35 -6.36
N ASP A 54 21.06 8.53 -7.32
CA ASP A 54 20.88 9.49 -8.40
C ASP A 54 19.88 8.96 -9.44
N ARG A 55 18.98 9.82 -9.92
CA ARG A 55 18.13 9.57 -11.07
C ARG A 55 18.91 9.71 -12.39
N SER A 56 18.42 9.10 -13.47
CA SER A 56 18.93 9.26 -14.83
C SER A 56 18.21 10.39 -15.58
N GLY A 57 16.98 10.75 -15.19
CA GLY A 57 16.17 11.81 -15.78
C GLY A 57 14.94 12.12 -14.93
N GLY A 58 14.21 13.16 -15.34
CA GLY A 58 13.02 13.65 -14.66
C GLY A 58 13.31 14.61 -13.51
N GLU A 59 12.25 15.07 -12.87
CA GLU A 59 12.28 16.02 -11.75
C GLU A 59 11.72 15.36 -10.50
N VAL A 60 12.37 15.61 -9.37
CA VAL A 60 11.97 15.08 -8.06
C VAL A 60 12.10 16.17 -7.02
N GLU A 61 11.05 16.36 -6.25
CA GLU A 61 11.05 17.20 -5.06
C GLU A 61 10.57 16.37 -3.86
N THR A 62 11.34 16.37 -2.78
CA THR A 62 11.00 15.78 -1.49
C THR A 62 10.99 16.88 -0.44
N LEU A 63 9.86 17.12 0.21
CA LEU A 63 9.64 18.24 1.13
C LEU A 63 10.01 19.62 0.53
N GLY A 64 9.82 19.76 -0.79
CA GLY A 64 10.05 21.01 -1.54
C GLY A 64 11.51 21.27 -1.94
N VAL A 65 12.39 20.27 -1.85
CA VAL A 65 13.78 20.35 -2.31
C VAL A 65 14.15 19.15 -3.18
N ASP A 66 15.11 19.33 -4.07
CA ASP A 66 15.67 18.22 -4.86
C ASP A 66 16.58 17.37 -3.96
N PRO A 67 16.26 16.07 -3.75
CA PRO A 67 17.06 15.19 -2.91
C PRO A 67 18.45 14.89 -3.47
N ALA A 68 18.72 15.14 -4.76
CA ALA A 68 20.04 14.99 -5.37
C ALA A 68 20.99 16.16 -5.03
N GLU A 69 20.48 17.31 -4.59
CA GLU A 69 21.29 18.44 -4.21
C GLU A 69 22.02 18.22 -2.88
N ARG A 70 23.34 18.19 -2.90
CA ARG A 70 24.18 17.99 -1.71
C ARG A 70 23.94 19.01 -0.60
N SER A 71 23.62 20.24 -0.96
CA SER A 71 23.36 21.36 -0.05
C SER A 71 22.12 21.11 0.82
N THR A 72 21.11 20.44 0.30
CA THR A 72 19.83 20.18 0.97
C THR A 72 19.78 18.84 1.69
N GLN A 73 20.66 17.88 1.35
CA GLN A 73 20.64 16.52 1.89
C GLN A 73 20.65 16.46 3.43
N ARG A 74 21.48 17.30 4.11
CA ARG A 74 21.55 17.31 5.57
C ARG A 74 20.21 17.76 6.18
N TRP A 75 19.63 18.82 5.61
CA TRP A 75 18.33 19.34 6.02
C TRP A 75 17.22 18.29 5.81
N LEU A 76 17.21 17.64 4.66
CA LEU A 76 16.24 16.63 4.29
C LEU A 76 16.30 15.44 5.24
N ARG A 77 17.50 14.88 5.51
CA ARG A 77 17.71 13.74 6.42
C ARG A 77 17.25 14.00 7.85
N THR A 78 17.20 15.25 8.32
CA THR A 78 16.68 15.58 9.65
C THR A 78 15.16 15.63 9.71
N ARG A 79 14.47 15.59 8.56
CA ARG A 79 13.01 15.69 8.42
C ARG A 79 12.36 14.46 7.81
N MET A 80 13.18 13.51 7.36
CA MET A 80 12.73 12.21 6.87
C MET A 80 13.07 11.11 7.87
N GLY A 81 12.16 10.14 7.97
CA GLY A 81 12.41 8.84 8.55
C GLY A 81 12.47 7.78 7.47
N VAL A 82 13.34 6.81 7.62
CA VAL A 82 13.48 5.67 6.70
C VAL A 82 13.48 4.40 7.50
N VAL A 83 12.62 3.46 7.11
CA VAL A 83 12.54 2.11 7.68
C VAL A 83 12.85 1.13 6.57
N LEU A 84 14.01 0.52 6.65
CA LEU A 84 14.50 -0.45 5.66
C LEU A 84 13.90 -1.83 5.88
N GLN A 85 14.13 -2.73 4.94
CA GLN A 85 13.65 -4.11 5.00
C GLN A 85 14.29 -4.92 6.13
N GLU A 86 15.56 -4.65 6.47
CA GLU A 86 16.30 -5.34 7.53
C GLU A 86 16.73 -4.40 8.65
N LEU A 87 16.51 -4.82 9.89
CA LEU A 87 16.93 -4.10 11.08
C LEU A 87 18.45 -4.23 11.28
N ALA A 88 19.17 -3.13 11.15
CA ALA A 88 20.62 -3.06 11.31
C ALA A 88 20.99 -2.35 12.62
N VAL A 89 20.74 -2.98 13.77
CA VAL A 89 21.10 -2.43 15.08
C VAL A 89 21.90 -3.44 15.91
N GLU A 90 22.71 -2.94 16.84
CA GLU A 90 23.50 -3.79 17.72
C GLU A 90 22.59 -4.63 18.63
N PRO A 91 22.69 -5.96 18.56
CA PRO A 91 21.76 -6.87 19.23
C PRO A 91 21.86 -6.86 20.76
N TYR A 92 22.92 -6.31 21.31
CA TYR A 92 23.19 -6.31 22.75
C TYR A 92 22.75 -5.05 23.47
N TYR A 93 22.35 -3.99 22.75
CA TYR A 93 21.77 -2.80 23.33
C TYR A 93 20.30 -3.02 23.69
N SER A 94 19.81 -2.29 24.70
CA SER A 94 18.39 -2.27 24.98
C SER A 94 17.64 -1.38 23.98
N VAL A 95 16.31 -1.58 23.87
CA VAL A 95 15.42 -0.74 23.06
C VAL A 95 15.65 0.75 23.39
N ARG A 96 15.65 1.09 24.66
CA ARG A 96 15.91 2.46 25.14
C ARG A 96 17.27 2.99 24.70
N GLN A 97 18.32 2.19 24.83
CA GLN A 97 19.67 2.59 24.46
C GLN A 97 19.79 2.87 22.96
N VAL A 98 19.20 1.98 22.13
CA VAL A 98 19.20 2.14 20.67
C VAL A 98 18.47 3.44 20.27
N LEU A 99 17.27 3.65 20.80
CA LEU A 99 16.49 4.86 20.50
C LEU A 99 17.18 6.13 21.01
N THR A 100 17.76 6.11 22.22
CA THR A 100 18.47 7.27 22.77
C THR A 100 19.69 7.65 21.93
N ARG A 101 20.46 6.66 21.50
CA ARG A 101 21.60 6.88 20.60
C ARG A 101 21.15 7.51 19.29
N ASN A 102 20.10 6.97 18.67
CA ASN A 102 19.61 7.47 17.40
C ASN A 102 18.97 8.88 17.55
N ALA A 103 18.25 9.15 18.63
CA ALA A 103 17.74 10.49 18.92
C ALA A 103 18.85 11.55 18.91
N GLY A 104 20.06 11.20 19.34
CA GLY A 104 21.21 12.11 19.35
C GLY A 104 21.69 12.58 17.97
N TYR A 105 21.24 11.99 16.88
CA TYR A 105 21.57 12.43 15.52
C TYR A 105 20.66 13.56 15.03
N TYR A 106 19.52 13.82 15.70
CA TYR A 106 18.51 14.77 15.24
C TYR A 106 18.49 16.03 16.11
N PRO A 107 18.25 17.22 15.51
CA PRO A 107 18.23 18.48 16.25
C PRO A 107 17.00 18.62 17.17
N SER A 108 15.89 17.99 16.84
CA SER A 108 14.62 18.05 17.59
C SER A 108 13.92 16.68 17.60
N PRO A 109 14.53 15.67 18.24
CA PRO A 109 13.97 14.32 18.27
C PRO A 109 12.69 14.27 19.11
N ARG A 110 11.83 13.28 18.86
CA ARG A 110 10.75 12.91 19.78
C ARG A 110 11.35 12.42 21.10
N PRO A 111 10.71 12.70 22.25
CA PRO A 111 11.12 12.11 23.52
C PRO A 111 11.13 10.57 23.42
N VAL A 112 12.26 9.95 23.78
CA VAL A 112 12.42 8.49 23.69
C VAL A 112 11.33 7.70 24.42
N PRO A 113 10.85 8.11 25.63
CA PRO A 113 9.73 7.45 26.29
C PRO A 113 8.44 7.47 25.45
N GLU A 114 8.16 8.58 24.76
CA GLU A 114 6.99 8.70 23.85
C GLU A 114 7.13 7.75 22.65
N VAL A 115 8.32 7.66 22.05
CA VAL A 115 8.57 6.72 20.95
C VAL A 115 8.36 5.28 21.40
N ILE A 116 8.88 4.91 22.58
CA ILE A 116 8.71 3.57 23.16
C ILE A 116 7.23 3.23 23.38
N GLU A 117 6.44 4.21 23.82
CA GLU A 117 5.00 4.03 24.02
C GLU A 117 4.27 3.88 22.68
N LEU A 118 4.56 4.75 21.69
CA LEU A 118 3.99 4.69 20.34
C LEU A 118 4.22 3.34 19.67
N ILE A 119 5.43 2.79 19.77
CA ILE A 119 5.75 1.48 19.17
C ILE A 119 5.32 0.28 20.04
N GLY A 120 4.65 0.52 21.17
CA GLY A 120 4.13 -0.52 22.05
C GLY A 120 5.20 -1.41 22.70
N LEU A 121 6.40 -0.86 23.00
CA LEU A 121 7.50 -1.59 23.60
C LEU A 121 7.82 -1.14 25.04
N LYS A 122 6.83 -0.57 25.77
CA LYS A 122 7.01 -0.03 27.12
C LYS A 122 7.57 -1.07 28.09
N GLU A 123 7.01 -2.27 28.10
CA GLU A 123 7.47 -3.37 28.97
C GLU A 123 8.80 -3.99 28.53
N LYS A 124 9.23 -3.72 27.30
CA LYS A 124 10.46 -4.20 26.69
C LYS A 124 11.54 -3.13 26.54
N ALA A 125 11.31 -1.94 27.12
CA ALA A 125 12.19 -0.79 26.95
C ALA A 125 13.66 -1.06 27.34
N ASP A 126 13.86 -1.86 28.36
CA ASP A 126 15.19 -2.19 28.89
C ASP A 126 15.68 -3.60 28.50
N ASP A 127 14.85 -4.35 27.72
CA ASP A 127 15.23 -5.64 27.15
C ASP A 127 16.20 -5.45 25.98
N ARG A 128 17.08 -6.43 25.78
CA ARG A 128 18.05 -6.40 24.67
C ARG A 128 17.36 -6.70 23.34
N VAL A 129 17.77 -6.00 22.26
CA VAL A 129 17.21 -6.17 20.91
C VAL A 129 17.16 -7.63 20.46
N LYS A 130 18.22 -8.40 20.76
CA LYS A 130 18.29 -9.83 20.39
C LYS A 130 17.23 -10.72 21.05
N THR A 131 16.57 -10.25 22.11
CA THR A 131 15.55 -11.01 22.83
C THR A 131 14.12 -10.68 22.37
N LEU A 132 13.99 -9.71 21.47
CA LEU A 132 12.71 -9.30 20.89
C LEU A 132 12.24 -10.31 19.84
N SER A 133 10.93 -10.53 19.78
CA SER A 133 10.32 -11.24 18.64
C SER A 133 10.47 -10.45 17.34
N GLY A 134 10.30 -11.11 16.18
CA GLY A 134 10.40 -10.44 14.88
C GLY A 134 9.45 -9.24 14.76
N GLY A 135 8.21 -9.36 15.22
CA GLY A 135 7.26 -8.23 15.25
C GLY A 135 7.69 -7.10 16.20
N GLN A 136 8.29 -7.44 17.35
CA GLN A 136 8.86 -6.43 18.26
C GLN A 136 10.07 -5.72 17.65
N GLN A 137 10.93 -6.47 16.95
CA GLN A 137 12.06 -5.89 16.21
C GLN A 137 11.55 -4.94 15.11
N ARG A 138 10.52 -5.34 14.35
CA ARG A 138 9.92 -4.47 13.33
C ARG A 138 9.33 -3.20 13.90
N ARG A 139 8.67 -3.28 15.06
CA ARG A 139 8.18 -2.08 15.78
C ARG A 139 9.33 -1.17 16.25
N LEU A 140 10.44 -1.74 16.71
CA LEU A 140 11.63 -0.96 17.03
C LEU A 140 12.21 -0.27 15.79
N ASP A 141 12.19 -0.93 14.64
CA ASP A 141 12.63 -0.39 13.35
C ASP A 141 11.83 0.86 12.96
N VAL A 142 10.50 0.75 13.06
CA VAL A 142 9.62 1.94 12.89
C VAL A 142 9.97 3.01 13.93
N GLY A 143 10.21 2.62 15.19
CA GLY A 143 10.66 3.55 16.25
C GLY A 143 11.92 4.32 15.88
N LEU A 144 12.87 3.67 15.22
CA LEU A 144 14.09 4.32 14.72
C LEU A 144 13.78 5.31 13.58
N GLY A 145 12.86 4.96 12.69
CA GLY A 145 12.41 5.86 11.62
C GLY A 145 11.72 7.12 12.16
N ILE A 146 11.01 7.02 13.29
CA ILE A 146 10.21 8.13 13.82
C ILE A 146 10.87 8.93 14.94
N VAL A 147 11.98 8.44 15.51
CA VAL A 147 12.66 9.10 16.65
C VAL A 147 13.14 10.51 16.30
N GLY A 148 13.48 10.75 15.02
CA GLY A 148 13.84 12.07 14.51
C GLY A 148 12.68 13.06 14.38
N ASN A 149 11.45 12.66 14.71
CA ASN A 149 10.22 13.43 14.50
C ASN A 149 10.02 13.86 13.04
N PRO A 150 10.01 12.93 12.08
CA PRO A 150 10.01 13.25 10.66
C PRO A 150 8.67 13.84 10.20
N GLU A 151 8.74 14.70 9.17
CA GLU A 151 7.58 15.17 8.40
C GLU A 151 7.14 14.13 7.36
N LEU A 152 8.08 13.32 6.86
CA LEU A 152 7.87 12.26 5.87
C LEU A 152 8.59 10.98 6.31
N LEU A 153 7.85 9.88 6.33
CA LEU A 153 8.34 8.55 6.69
C LEU A 153 8.26 7.61 5.49
N PHE A 154 9.39 7.05 5.09
CA PHE A 154 9.47 6.00 4.08
C PHE A 154 9.48 4.62 4.77
N LEU A 155 8.64 3.71 4.29
CA LEU A 155 8.52 2.35 4.79
C LEU A 155 8.68 1.37 3.61
N ASP A 156 9.79 0.67 3.55
CA ASP A 156 9.98 -0.35 2.51
C ASP A 156 9.49 -1.71 3.03
N GLU A 157 8.37 -2.18 2.44
CA GLU A 157 7.69 -3.43 2.77
C GLU A 157 7.49 -3.65 4.29
N PRO A 158 6.76 -2.76 5.00
CA PRO A 158 6.77 -2.69 6.46
C PRO A 158 6.23 -3.94 7.15
N THR A 159 5.40 -4.75 6.50
CA THR A 159 4.76 -5.93 7.11
C THR A 159 5.25 -7.27 6.56
N THR A 160 6.26 -7.25 5.69
CA THR A 160 6.83 -8.48 5.13
C THR A 160 7.42 -9.37 6.25
N GLY A 161 7.03 -10.65 6.23
CA GLY A 161 7.48 -11.64 7.22
C GLY A 161 6.76 -11.60 8.57
N LEU A 162 5.77 -10.70 8.75
CA LEU A 162 4.97 -10.66 9.97
C LEU A 162 3.76 -11.59 9.88
N ASP A 163 3.36 -12.12 11.03
CA ASP A 163 2.09 -12.83 11.19
C ASP A 163 0.89 -11.86 11.10
N PRO A 164 -0.35 -12.34 10.96
CA PRO A 164 -1.52 -11.46 10.82
C PRO A 164 -1.72 -10.49 11.99
N SER A 165 -1.31 -10.85 13.22
CA SER A 165 -1.39 -9.95 14.37
C SER A 165 -0.35 -8.83 14.26
N GLY A 166 0.91 -9.18 13.98
CA GLY A 166 1.98 -8.21 13.80
C GLY A 166 1.73 -7.22 12.66
N ARG A 167 1.07 -7.66 11.58
CA ARG A 167 0.64 -6.78 10.49
C ARG A 167 -0.38 -5.75 10.97
N ARG A 168 -1.42 -6.17 11.70
CA ARG A 168 -2.43 -5.25 12.26
C ARG A 168 -1.81 -4.24 13.22
N ASP A 169 -0.94 -4.69 14.12
CA ASP A 169 -0.22 -3.82 15.06
C ASP A 169 0.60 -2.76 14.32
N THR A 170 1.26 -3.14 13.20
CA THR A 170 2.03 -2.22 12.37
C THR A 170 1.11 -1.22 11.65
N TRP A 171 -0.04 -1.67 11.13
CA TRP A 171 -1.02 -0.79 10.50
C TRP A 171 -1.59 0.23 11.49
N ASP A 172 -1.91 -0.19 12.72
CA ASP A 172 -2.40 0.72 13.76
C ASP A 172 -1.36 1.77 14.14
N LEU A 173 -0.08 1.38 14.21
CA LEU A 173 1.01 2.31 14.41
C LEU A 173 1.13 3.32 13.26
N ILE A 174 1.04 2.89 12.01
CA ILE A 174 1.09 3.78 10.85
C ILE A 174 -0.09 4.77 10.88
N ARG A 175 -1.32 4.30 11.17
CA ARG A 175 -2.50 5.18 11.31
C ARG A 175 -2.30 6.21 12.43
N GLN A 176 -1.74 5.79 13.55
CA GLN A 176 -1.45 6.70 14.67
C GLN A 176 -0.43 7.77 14.27
N LEU A 177 0.64 7.41 13.57
CA LEU A 177 1.65 8.36 13.08
C LEU A 177 1.04 9.37 12.10
N THR A 178 0.18 8.91 11.20
CA THR A 178 -0.50 9.79 10.23
C THR A 178 -1.47 10.73 10.94
N SER A 179 -2.20 10.26 11.97
CA SER A 179 -3.07 11.12 12.78
C SER A 179 -2.31 12.22 13.54
N LEU A 180 -1.02 12.02 13.79
CA LEU A 180 -0.10 13.02 14.37
C LEU A 180 0.49 13.97 13.31
N GLY A 181 0.10 13.82 12.04
CA GLY A 181 0.51 14.70 10.94
C GLY A 181 1.74 14.23 10.15
N THR A 182 2.27 13.03 10.42
CA THR A 182 3.37 12.46 9.64
C THR A 182 2.84 11.99 8.28
N THR A 183 3.46 12.42 7.18
CA THR A 183 3.21 11.87 5.85
C THR A 183 3.91 10.52 5.73
N VAL A 184 3.26 9.52 5.16
CA VAL A 184 3.83 8.19 5.00
C VAL A 184 3.86 7.79 3.53
N MET A 185 5.00 7.33 3.05
CA MET A 185 5.13 6.68 1.77
C MET A 185 5.61 5.25 1.99
N LEU A 186 4.81 4.25 1.58
CA LEU A 186 5.17 2.85 1.74
C LEU A 186 5.25 2.12 0.41
N THR A 187 6.14 1.13 0.33
CA THR A 187 6.11 0.12 -0.73
C THR A 187 5.50 -1.15 -0.19
N THR A 188 4.76 -1.83 -1.03
CA THR A 188 4.19 -3.14 -0.68
C THR A 188 3.87 -3.96 -1.93
N HIS A 189 3.71 -5.25 -1.74
CA HIS A 189 3.09 -6.16 -2.70
C HIS A 189 1.78 -6.75 -2.13
N TYR A 190 1.35 -6.32 -0.94
CA TYR A 190 0.12 -6.76 -0.28
C TYR A 190 -1.02 -5.78 -0.52
N MET A 191 -2.09 -6.22 -1.18
CA MET A 191 -3.26 -5.41 -1.51
C MET A 191 -4.08 -5.04 -0.26
N ASP A 192 -4.18 -5.95 0.70
CA ASP A 192 -4.85 -5.72 1.98
C ASP A 192 -4.19 -4.61 2.81
N GLU A 193 -2.87 -4.45 2.72
CA GLU A 193 -2.14 -3.35 3.33
C GLU A 193 -2.51 -2.01 2.69
N VAL A 194 -2.59 -1.97 1.35
CA VAL A 194 -3.03 -0.78 0.61
C VAL A 194 -4.46 -0.41 0.97
N GLU A 195 -5.38 -1.38 0.99
CA GLU A 195 -6.79 -1.13 1.35
C GLU A 195 -6.95 -0.67 2.81
N ALA A 196 -6.10 -1.17 3.71
CA ALA A 196 -6.16 -0.81 5.13
C ALA A 196 -5.59 0.57 5.43
N LEU A 197 -4.58 1.04 4.70
CA LEU A 197 -3.76 2.19 5.08
C LEU A 197 -3.82 3.36 4.11
N ALA A 198 -3.81 3.09 2.80
CA ALA A 198 -3.48 4.10 1.82
C ALA A 198 -4.65 5.06 1.53
N ASN A 199 -4.35 6.36 1.50
CA ASN A 199 -5.24 7.37 0.92
C ASN A 199 -5.15 7.35 -0.61
N ARG A 200 -3.94 7.12 -1.13
CA ARG A 200 -3.66 7.01 -2.56
C ARG A 200 -2.68 5.88 -2.84
N VAL A 201 -2.82 5.28 -4.02
CA VAL A 201 -1.96 4.18 -4.47
C VAL A 201 -1.56 4.40 -5.92
N ALA A 202 -0.32 4.07 -6.24
CA ALA A 202 0.15 3.90 -7.61
C ALA A 202 0.63 2.46 -7.80
N VAL A 203 0.18 1.82 -8.87
CA VAL A 203 0.61 0.47 -9.25
C VAL A 203 1.78 0.58 -10.21
N LEU A 204 2.93 0.10 -9.77
CA LEU A 204 4.16 0.05 -10.55
C LEU A 204 4.32 -1.35 -11.16
N ASN A 205 4.41 -1.44 -12.48
CA ASN A 205 4.70 -2.67 -13.20
C ASN A 205 5.66 -2.39 -14.36
N ASN A 206 6.63 -3.27 -14.58
CA ASN A 206 7.63 -3.13 -15.65
C ASN A 206 8.28 -1.73 -15.72
N ALA A 207 8.61 -1.16 -14.55
CA ALA A 207 9.24 0.14 -14.38
C ALA A 207 8.35 1.36 -14.71
N GLU A 208 7.04 1.19 -14.92
CA GLU A 208 6.06 2.25 -15.22
C GLU A 208 4.88 2.22 -14.26
N ILE A 209 4.22 3.38 -14.03
CA ILE A 209 2.94 3.42 -13.33
C ILE A 209 1.84 3.03 -14.32
N VAL A 210 1.19 1.89 -14.07
CA VAL A 210 0.09 1.37 -14.90
C VAL A 210 -1.28 1.86 -14.44
N ALA A 211 -1.41 2.24 -13.16
CA ALA A 211 -2.62 2.85 -12.61
C ALA A 211 -2.28 3.67 -11.36
N ALA A 212 -3.05 4.73 -11.11
CA ALA A 212 -2.99 5.50 -9.87
C ALA A 212 -4.38 6.03 -9.48
N GLY A 213 -4.63 6.15 -8.17
CA GLY A 213 -5.92 6.61 -7.65
C GLY A 213 -6.05 6.38 -6.15
N THR A 214 -7.29 6.37 -5.65
CA THR A 214 -7.57 5.85 -4.30
C THR A 214 -7.74 4.34 -4.34
N PRO A 215 -7.56 3.62 -3.24
CA PRO A 215 -7.79 2.16 -3.21
C PRO A 215 -9.18 1.74 -3.69
N THR A 216 -10.18 2.62 -3.53
CA THR A 216 -11.57 2.39 -3.96
C THR A 216 -11.85 2.74 -5.41
N SER A 217 -11.11 3.66 -6.03
CA SER A 217 -11.35 4.14 -7.40
C SER A 217 -10.37 3.59 -8.44
N ILE A 218 -9.22 3.07 -8.01
CA ILE A 218 -8.17 2.58 -8.92
C ILE A 218 -8.71 1.51 -9.89
N GLY A 219 -8.33 1.61 -11.16
CA GLY A 219 -8.78 0.71 -12.22
C GLY A 219 -10.29 0.75 -12.49
N GLY A 220 -10.97 1.84 -12.10
CA GLY A 220 -12.41 2.00 -12.32
C GLY A 220 -13.28 1.21 -11.33
N ARG A 221 -12.77 0.81 -10.17
CA ARG A 221 -13.50 0.04 -9.14
C ARG A 221 -14.80 0.69 -8.70
N ASP A 222 -14.80 2.02 -8.57
CA ASP A 222 -15.96 2.83 -8.16
C ASP A 222 -17.09 2.86 -9.20
N SER A 223 -16.75 2.67 -10.46
CA SER A 223 -17.69 2.63 -11.61
C SER A 223 -17.90 1.23 -12.18
N SER A 224 -17.26 0.22 -11.61
CA SER A 224 -17.36 -1.17 -12.05
C SER A 224 -18.74 -1.76 -11.73
N GLU A 225 -19.16 -2.72 -12.56
CA GLU A 225 -20.34 -3.52 -12.28
C GLU A 225 -20.11 -4.39 -11.04
N VAL A 226 -21.13 -4.51 -10.22
CA VAL A 226 -21.17 -5.40 -9.06
C VAL A 226 -21.70 -6.75 -9.51
N THR A 227 -21.08 -7.84 -9.06
CA THR A 227 -21.55 -9.20 -9.33
C THR A 227 -22.34 -9.70 -8.12
N ILE A 228 -23.62 -10.04 -8.33
CA ILE A 228 -24.47 -10.71 -7.36
C ILE A 228 -24.44 -12.20 -7.66
N ARG A 229 -24.15 -13.02 -6.64
CA ARG A 229 -24.05 -14.47 -6.72
C ARG A 229 -24.98 -15.13 -5.72
N PHE A 230 -25.66 -16.21 -6.14
CA PHE A 230 -26.44 -17.07 -5.28
C PHE A 230 -26.65 -18.43 -5.94
N LEU A 231 -26.98 -19.46 -5.15
CA LEU A 231 -27.41 -20.75 -5.70
C LEU A 231 -28.86 -20.66 -6.15
N LEU A 232 -29.12 -21.12 -7.38
CA LEU A 232 -30.50 -21.21 -7.91
C LEU A 232 -31.33 -22.10 -6.95
N PRO A 233 -32.49 -21.60 -6.45
CA PRO A 233 -33.31 -22.38 -5.54
C PRO A 233 -33.83 -23.66 -6.17
N ASP A 234 -34.00 -24.73 -5.38
CA ASP A 234 -34.56 -25.98 -5.85
C ASP A 234 -35.99 -25.76 -6.38
N GLY A 235 -36.23 -26.23 -7.59
CA GLY A 235 -37.51 -26.06 -8.28
C GLY A 235 -37.67 -24.75 -9.08
N ALA A 236 -36.75 -23.82 -8.97
CA ALA A 236 -36.72 -22.62 -9.82
C ALA A 236 -35.89 -22.84 -11.07
N THR A 237 -36.24 -22.16 -12.15
CA THR A 237 -35.46 -22.09 -13.37
C THR A 237 -34.93 -20.67 -13.59
N VAL A 238 -33.89 -20.52 -14.42
CA VAL A 238 -33.35 -19.18 -14.78
C VAL A 238 -34.41 -18.26 -15.36
N SER A 239 -35.41 -18.82 -16.05
CA SER A 239 -36.49 -18.07 -16.67
C SER A 239 -37.50 -17.50 -15.64
N ASP A 240 -37.53 -18.03 -14.42
CA ASP A 240 -38.41 -17.56 -13.34
C ASP A 240 -37.83 -16.37 -12.61
N LEU A 241 -36.53 -16.10 -12.78
CA LEU A 241 -35.84 -14.98 -12.12
C LEU A 241 -36.33 -13.63 -12.71
N PRO A 242 -36.59 -12.63 -11.86
CA PRO A 242 -37.07 -11.31 -12.29
C PRO A 242 -35.95 -10.47 -12.96
N VAL A 243 -34.76 -11.04 -13.14
CA VAL A 243 -33.54 -10.35 -13.54
C VAL A 243 -32.80 -11.14 -14.61
N THR A 244 -32.00 -10.43 -15.43
CA THR A 244 -31.20 -11.08 -16.48
C THR A 244 -29.95 -11.71 -15.88
N VAL A 245 -29.80 -13.03 -16.08
CA VAL A 245 -28.65 -13.81 -15.62
C VAL A 245 -27.48 -13.68 -16.59
N HIS A 246 -26.27 -13.50 -16.07
CA HIS A 246 -25.02 -13.42 -16.87
C HIS A 246 -24.42 -14.80 -17.12
N SER A 247 -24.35 -15.61 -16.07
CA SER A 247 -23.89 -16.99 -16.15
C SER A 247 -24.59 -17.89 -15.15
N LEU A 248 -24.67 -19.17 -15.48
CA LEU A 248 -25.12 -20.23 -14.58
C LEU A 248 -24.13 -21.39 -14.71
N GLU A 249 -23.38 -21.65 -13.64
CA GLU A 249 -22.43 -22.75 -13.58
C GLU A 249 -22.66 -23.57 -12.31
N GLN A 250 -22.91 -24.88 -12.47
CA GLN A 250 -23.13 -25.79 -11.34
C GLN A 250 -24.21 -25.33 -10.35
N GLY A 251 -25.25 -24.62 -10.82
CA GLY A 251 -26.30 -24.06 -9.97
C GLY A 251 -25.99 -22.69 -9.39
N LEU A 252 -24.79 -22.19 -9.54
CA LEU A 252 -24.41 -20.82 -9.12
C LEU A 252 -24.84 -19.83 -10.20
N VAL A 253 -25.72 -18.92 -9.84
CA VAL A 253 -26.18 -17.80 -10.68
C VAL A 253 -25.28 -16.60 -10.44
N GLU A 254 -24.81 -15.97 -11.53
CA GLU A 254 -24.12 -14.69 -11.49
C GLU A 254 -24.86 -13.63 -12.29
N ILE A 255 -25.05 -12.46 -11.67
CA ILE A 255 -25.70 -11.32 -12.28
C ILE A 255 -24.79 -10.10 -12.11
N ARG A 256 -24.52 -9.38 -13.18
CA ARG A 256 -23.75 -8.13 -13.14
C ARG A 256 -24.68 -6.92 -13.25
N THR A 257 -24.46 -5.95 -12.39
CA THR A 257 -25.28 -4.74 -12.35
C THR A 257 -24.50 -3.51 -11.88
N ARG A 258 -24.96 -2.35 -12.31
CA ARG A 258 -24.54 -1.04 -11.77
C ARG A 258 -25.53 -0.49 -10.74
N ASP A 259 -26.73 -1.08 -10.63
CA ASP A 259 -27.78 -0.72 -9.68
C ASP A 259 -28.04 -1.90 -8.74
N GLU A 260 -27.13 -2.07 -7.80
CA GLU A 260 -27.16 -3.20 -6.88
C GLU A 260 -28.39 -3.19 -5.96
N LEU A 261 -28.80 -2.00 -5.47
CA LEU A 261 -29.91 -1.90 -4.54
C LEU A 261 -31.22 -2.29 -5.18
N ARG A 262 -31.46 -1.82 -6.40
CA ARG A 262 -32.68 -2.14 -7.15
C ARG A 262 -32.73 -3.63 -7.47
N LEU A 263 -31.63 -4.18 -7.95
CA LEU A 263 -31.56 -5.59 -8.32
C LEU A 263 -31.72 -6.52 -7.11
N LEU A 264 -31.09 -6.18 -5.97
CA LEU A 264 -31.28 -6.90 -4.72
C LEU A 264 -32.72 -6.84 -4.24
N HIS A 265 -33.38 -5.67 -4.35
CA HIS A 265 -34.79 -5.54 -3.98
C HIS A 265 -35.69 -6.40 -4.85
N GLU A 266 -35.52 -6.39 -6.18
CA GLU A 266 -36.30 -7.22 -7.11
C GLU A 266 -36.05 -8.72 -6.85
N LEU A 267 -34.81 -9.15 -6.67
CA LEU A 267 -34.44 -10.52 -6.43
C LEU A 267 -34.93 -11.05 -5.07
N THR A 268 -34.75 -10.26 -4.01
CA THR A 268 -35.21 -10.67 -2.67
C THR A 268 -36.72 -10.64 -2.55
N GLY A 269 -37.41 -9.67 -3.18
CA GLY A 269 -38.87 -9.62 -3.28
C GLY A 269 -39.43 -10.85 -3.97
N TRP A 270 -38.90 -11.22 -5.12
CA TRP A 270 -39.28 -12.45 -5.84
C TRP A 270 -39.07 -13.71 -4.99
N ALA A 271 -37.93 -13.80 -4.30
CA ALA A 271 -37.63 -14.98 -3.47
C ALA A 271 -38.63 -15.10 -2.30
N LEU A 272 -38.99 -14.00 -1.65
CA LEU A 272 -39.99 -13.98 -0.57
C LEU A 272 -41.39 -14.32 -1.06
N GLU A 273 -41.81 -13.84 -2.24
CA GLU A 273 -43.12 -14.15 -2.84
C GLU A 273 -43.30 -15.62 -3.17
N HIS A 274 -42.21 -16.32 -3.51
CA HIS A 274 -42.24 -17.74 -3.90
C HIS A 274 -41.74 -18.70 -2.81
N ASP A 275 -41.45 -18.18 -1.62
CA ASP A 275 -40.90 -18.94 -0.48
C ASP A 275 -39.58 -19.66 -0.80
N TYR A 276 -38.74 -19.00 -1.63
CA TYR A 276 -37.42 -19.48 -2.00
C TYR A 276 -36.32 -18.95 -1.07
N ALA A 277 -35.33 -19.79 -0.75
CA ALA A 277 -34.11 -19.37 -0.06
C ALA A 277 -33.01 -19.05 -1.08
N LEU A 278 -32.48 -17.84 -1.04
CA LEU A 278 -31.30 -17.44 -1.84
C LEU A 278 -30.01 -17.87 -1.12
N THR A 279 -29.72 -19.15 -1.17
CA THR A 279 -28.55 -19.72 -0.49
C THR A 279 -27.25 -19.16 -1.10
N GLY A 280 -26.33 -18.71 -0.23
CA GLY A 280 -25.05 -18.16 -0.66
C GLY A 280 -25.16 -16.78 -1.34
N LEU A 281 -26.29 -16.05 -1.13
CA LEU A 281 -26.43 -14.68 -1.65
C LEU A 281 -25.25 -13.83 -1.21
N SER A 282 -24.51 -13.32 -2.17
CA SER A 282 -23.36 -12.46 -1.96
C SER A 282 -23.28 -11.37 -3.01
N VAL A 283 -22.76 -10.23 -2.60
CA VAL A 283 -22.51 -9.06 -3.46
C VAL A 283 -20.99 -8.89 -3.56
N VAL A 284 -20.46 -9.18 -4.73
CA VAL A 284 -19.01 -9.17 -4.97
C VAL A 284 -18.67 -7.95 -5.82
N ARG A 285 -17.81 -7.11 -5.29
CA ARG A 285 -17.21 -5.99 -6.03
C ARG A 285 -15.81 -6.37 -6.46
N LEU A 286 -15.32 -5.77 -7.54
CA LEU A 286 -13.92 -5.93 -7.94
C LEU A 286 -13.00 -5.58 -6.75
N THR A 287 -12.15 -6.52 -6.38
CA THR A 287 -11.11 -6.30 -5.37
C THR A 287 -9.94 -5.55 -5.97
N LEU A 288 -9.08 -4.97 -5.13
CA LEU A 288 -7.82 -4.39 -5.59
C LEU A 288 -6.94 -5.46 -6.25
N GLU A 289 -7.04 -6.70 -5.78
CA GLU A 289 -6.33 -7.86 -6.34
C GLU A 289 -6.79 -8.17 -7.76
N ASP A 290 -8.10 -8.17 -8.02
CA ASP A 290 -8.65 -8.39 -9.37
C ASP A 290 -8.15 -7.33 -10.36
N VAL A 291 -8.18 -6.06 -9.94
CA VAL A 291 -7.68 -4.94 -10.74
C VAL A 291 -6.18 -5.08 -10.99
N TYR A 292 -5.41 -5.37 -9.95
CA TYR A 292 -3.97 -5.56 -10.05
C TYR A 292 -3.62 -6.70 -11.02
N LEU A 293 -4.28 -7.86 -10.89
CA LEU A 293 -4.06 -9.00 -11.77
C LEU A 293 -4.39 -8.67 -13.23
N HIS A 294 -5.45 -7.90 -13.47
CA HIS A 294 -5.82 -7.45 -14.82
C HIS A 294 -4.74 -6.52 -15.40
N LEU A 295 -4.33 -5.51 -14.66
CA LEU A 295 -3.32 -4.53 -15.09
C LEU A 295 -1.93 -5.14 -15.30
N THR A 296 -1.61 -6.24 -14.60
CA THR A 296 -0.30 -6.88 -14.73
C THR A 296 -0.26 -7.96 -15.81
N ARG A 297 -1.38 -8.62 -16.13
CA ARG A 297 -1.47 -9.62 -17.21
C ARG A 297 -1.37 -8.99 -18.59
N ASP A 298 -2.03 -7.86 -18.81
CA ASP A 298 -2.00 -7.15 -20.10
C ASP A 298 -0.59 -6.60 -20.44
N ALA A 299 0.28 -6.46 -19.45
CA ALA A 299 1.66 -6.00 -19.66
C ALA A 299 2.64 -7.13 -20.00
N ASP A 300 2.27 -8.39 -19.78
CA ASP A 300 3.11 -9.57 -20.07
C ASP A 300 2.81 -10.19 -21.46
N GLU A 301 1.73 -9.80 -22.14
CA GLU A 301 1.50 -10.21 -23.53
C GLU A 301 2.35 -9.35 -24.49
N PRO A 302 3.29 -9.96 -25.24
CA PRO A 302 4.04 -9.23 -26.25
C PRO A 302 3.06 -8.71 -27.30
N ILE A 303 3.07 -7.38 -27.53
CA ILE A 303 2.37 -6.77 -28.66
C ILE A 303 2.94 -7.42 -29.93
N GLU A 304 2.26 -8.42 -30.46
CA GLU A 304 2.48 -8.87 -31.83
C GLU A 304 2.20 -7.67 -32.75
N ARG A 305 3.25 -6.94 -33.10
CA ARG A 305 3.20 -5.97 -34.17
C ARG A 305 2.88 -6.73 -35.45
N SER A 306 1.61 -6.77 -35.83
CA SER A 306 1.22 -7.14 -37.17
C SER A 306 1.98 -6.27 -38.15
N ALA A 307 3.05 -6.85 -38.72
CA ALA A 307 3.64 -6.37 -39.92
C ALA A 307 2.66 -6.70 -41.08
N LYS A 308 2.05 -5.69 -41.61
CA LYS A 308 1.57 -5.67 -42.99
C LYS A 308 1.89 -4.34 -43.64
#